data_2bb6d512ef87105b4f40bf9edd3b287e
#
_entry.id   2bb6d512ef87105b4f40bf9edd3b287e
#
_cell.length_a   1.000
_cell.length_b   1.000
_cell.length_c   1.000
_cell.angle_alpha   90.00
_cell.angle_beta   90.00
_cell.angle_gamma   90.00
#
_symmetry.space_group_name_H-M   'P 1'
#
loop_
_entity.id
_entity.type
_entity.pdbx_description
1 polymer ?
#
loop_
_entity_poly.entity_id
_entity_poly.type
_entity_poly.pdbx_seq_one_letter_code
_entity_poly.pdbx_strand_id
1 'polypeptide(L)'
;PFESETATVPNPILHFTCLDAAIAIKPVFERFSSVIITSGTISPLEMYPKMLGFTTVVQESYTMTLARKSFLPMIVTRGSDQGAISSGFQIRNDPAVVRNYGNLLTEFCKLTPDGVVVFFPSYLYMESIISMWQGMGILDTVWKYKLILVETPDSQETSLALETYRTACNNGRGAVLLCVARGKVSEGIDFDHHYGRTVINIGVPFQYTESRILKARLEFLRETYRIRENDFLSFDAMRHAAQCLGRVLRGKDDYGIMVLADRRFLKKRNQLPKWMQQYLPESDTNLSVDQATAIAKKFLREMSVAFPKGMQDGI
;
A
#
# COMPACT_ATOMS: atom_id res chain seq x y z
N PRO A 1 -13.66 -28.01 13.90
CA PRO A 1 -12.91 -29.12 14.44
C PRO A 1 -12.61 -28.84 15.90
N PHE A 2 -13.12 -29.69 16.77
CA PHE A 2 -12.84 -29.60 18.20
C PHE A 2 -11.39 -30.03 18.44
N GLU A 3 -10.56 -29.14 18.94
CA GLU A 3 -9.22 -29.47 19.38
C GLU A 3 -9.31 -29.93 20.81
N SER A 4 -9.04 -31.20 21.02
CA SER A 4 -8.85 -31.95 22.26
C SER A 4 -9.80 -31.66 23.44
N GLU A 5 -10.29 -32.71 24.05
CA GLU A 5 -11.20 -32.71 25.21
C GLU A 5 -10.59 -32.08 26.49
N THR A 6 -9.31 -31.75 26.48
CA THR A 6 -8.66 -31.00 27.56
C THR A 6 -8.48 -29.56 27.15
N ALA A 7 -9.24 -28.67 27.75
CA ALA A 7 -9.16 -27.21 27.57
C ALA A 7 -7.77 -26.72 28.05
N THR A 8 -6.78 -26.79 27.18
CA THR A 8 -5.44 -26.22 27.40
C THR A 8 -5.37 -24.73 27.08
N VAL A 9 -6.45 -24.17 26.49
CA VAL A 9 -6.53 -22.76 26.13
C VAL A 9 -7.44 -22.06 27.12
N PRO A 10 -6.92 -21.18 28.01
CA PRO A 10 -7.77 -20.34 28.83
C PRO A 10 -8.53 -19.34 27.94
N ASN A 11 -9.83 -19.17 28.19
CA ASN A 11 -10.74 -18.29 27.46
C ASN A 11 -10.88 -18.63 25.95
N PRO A 12 -11.49 -19.77 25.58
CA PRO A 12 -11.73 -20.10 24.18
C PRO A 12 -12.66 -19.09 23.54
N ILE A 13 -12.29 -18.60 22.34
CA ILE A 13 -13.09 -17.66 21.55
C ILE A 13 -13.74 -18.43 20.38
N LEU A 14 -15.05 -18.39 20.29
CA LEU A 14 -15.80 -18.89 19.15
C LEU A 14 -15.86 -17.83 18.05
N HIS A 15 -15.27 -18.14 16.89
CA HIS A 15 -15.39 -17.30 15.69
C HIS A 15 -16.49 -17.84 14.78
N PHE A 16 -17.55 -17.04 14.61
CA PHE A 16 -18.60 -17.30 13.60
C PHE A 16 -18.37 -16.36 12.41
N THR A 17 -17.91 -16.91 11.28
CA THR A 17 -17.47 -16.12 10.12
C THR A 17 -18.12 -16.65 8.85
N CYS A 18 -18.70 -15.77 8.04
CA CYS A 18 -19.15 -16.08 6.70
C CYS A 18 -17.95 -16.17 5.75
N LEU A 19 -17.77 -17.30 5.09
CA LEU A 19 -16.70 -17.49 4.10
C LEU A 19 -17.13 -17.09 2.69
N ASP A 20 -18.43 -17.10 2.42
CA ASP A 20 -19.03 -16.81 1.12
C ASP A 20 -19.57 -15.39 1.04
N ALA A 21 -18.79 -14.50 0.39
CA ALA A 21 -19.21 -13.12 0.19
C ALA A 21 -20.45 -12.99 -0.73
N ALA A 22 -20.73 -13.98 -1.57
CA ALA A 22 -21.90 -13.98 -2.45
C ALA A 22 -23.20 -13.95 -1.67
N ILE A 23 -23.27 -14.61 -0.50
CA ILE A 23 -24.46 -14.61 0.37
C ILE A 23 -24.81 -13.17 0.80
N ALA A 24 -23.82 -12.36 1.12
CA ALA A 24 -24.04 -10.99 1.60
C ALA A 24 -24.52 -10.04 0.50
N ILE A 25 -24.06 -10.22 -0.74
CA ILE A 25 -24.43 -9.33 -1.86
C ILE A 25 -25.65 -9.79 -2.64
N LYS A 26 -26.01 -11.06 -2.55
CA LYS A 26 -27.16 -11.65 -3.27
C LYS A 26 -28.46 -10.85 -3.14
N PRO A 27 -28.86 -10.37 -1.94
CA PRO A 27 -30.08 -9.56 -1.82
C PRO A 27 -30.07 -8.26 -2.61
N VAL A 28 -28.89 -7.70 -2.90
CA VAL A 28 -28.74 -6.51 -3.73
C VAL A 28 -29.05 -6.85 -5.19
N PHE A 29 -28.50 -7.96 -5.71
CA PHE A 29 -28.77 -8.40 -7.08
C PHE A 29 -30.24 -8.84 -7.29
N GLU A 30 -30.90 -9.33 -6.25
CA GLU A 30 -32.31 -9.73 -6.31
C GLU A 30 -33.30 -8.56 -6.25
N ARG A 31 -32.89 -7.43 -5.61
CA ARG A 31 -33.76 -6.28 -5.40
C ARG A 31 -33.66 -5.22 -6.49
N PHE A 32 -32.52 -5.11 -7.13
CA PHE A 32 -32.25 -4.04 -8.10
C PHE A 32 -32.13 -4.60 -9.52
N SER A 33 -32.79 -3.94 -10.47
CA SER A 33 -32.71 -4.28 -11.90
C SER A 33 -31.35 -3.99 -12.52
N SER A 34 -30.58 -3.09 -11.92
CA SER A 34 -29.24 -2.75 -12.36
C SER A 34 -28.34 -2.49 -11.15
N VAL A 35 -27.13 -3.04 -11.16
CA VAL A 35 -26.12 -2.88 -10.12
C VAL A 35 -24.81 -2.46 -10.76
N ILE A 36 -24.24 -1.35 -10.28
CA ILE A 36 -22.94 -0.83 -10.71
C ILE A 36 -21.97 -0.95 -9.57
N ILE A 37 -20.85 -1.69 -9.77
CA ILE A 37 -19.75 -1.82 -8.83
C ILE A 37 -18.57 -1.03 -9.39
N THR A 38 -18.11 -0.02 -8.66
CA THR A 38 -16.99 0.83 -9.10
C THR A 38 -16.00 1.07 -7.97
N SER A 39 -14.72 1.13 -8.32
CA SER A 39 -13.64 1.49 -7.38
C SER A 39 -12.36 1.85 -8.14
N GLY A 40 -11.53 2.71 -7.58
CA GLY A 40 -10.18 3.01 -8.11
C GLY A 40 -9.20 1.85 -7.99
N THR A 41 -9.49 0.82 -7.20
CA THR A 41 -8.58 -0.29 -6.89
C THR A 41 -9.21 -1.67 -7.09
N ILE A 42 -10.23 -1.77 -7.93
CA ILE A 42 -10.99 -3.01 -8.19
C ILE A 42 -10.24 -4.02 -9.10
N SER A 43 -9.02 -3.74 -9.50
CA SER A 43 -8.23 -4.63 -10.38
C SER A 43 -7.55 -5.78 -9.63
N PRO A 44 -7.41 -6.96 -10.26
CA PRO A 44 -7.97 -7.38 -11.55
C PRO A 44 -9.47 -7.67 -11.47
N LEU A 45 -10.21 -7.26 -12.51
CA LEU A 45 -11.68 -7.24 -12.50
C LEU A 45 -12.33 -8.64 -12.44
N GLU A 46 -11.68 -9.66 -12.97
CA GLU A 46 -12.23 -11.02 -13.14
C GLU A 46 -12.47 -11.75 -11.79
N MET A 47 -11.81 -11.28 -10.72
CA MET A 47 -11.91 -11.92 -9.41
C MET A 47 -13.28 -11.68 -8.74
N TYR A 48 -13.86 -10.49 -8.90
CA TYR A 48 -15.10 -10.11 -8.22
C TYR A 48 -16.32 -10.89 -8.70
N PRO A 49 -16.58 -11.04 -10.02
CA PRO A 49 -17.68 -11.85 -10.52
C PRO A 49 -17.60 -13.30 -10.01
N LYS A 50 -16.40 -13.88 -9.97
CA LYS A 50 -16.18 -15.23 -9.44
C LYS A 50 -16.49 -15.34 -7.96
N MET A 51 -15.95 -14.43 -7.14
CA MET A 51 -16.09 -14.46 -5.68
C MET A 51 -17.50 -14.07 -5.21
N LEU A 52 -18.20 -13.24 -5.97
CA LEU A 52 -19.53 -12.73 -5.61
C LEU A 52 -20.68 -13.45 -6.36
N GLY A 53 -20.36 -14.41 -7.22
CA GLY A 53 -21.32 -15.30 -7.86
C GLY A 53 -22.27 -14.58 -8.84
N PHE A 54 -21.78 -13.61 -9.62
CA PHE A 54 -22.60 -12.91 -10.62
C PHE A 54 -21.92 -12.87 -12.00
N THR A 55 -22.74 -12.61 -13.04
CA THR A 55 -22.24 -12.41 -14.40
C THR A 55 -22.23 -10.92 -14.74
N THR A 56 -21.11 -10.43 -15.23
CA THR A 56 -20.98 -9.03 -15.67
C THR A 56 -21.57 -8.85 -17.08
N VAL A 57 -22.36 -7.79 -17.26
CA VAL A 57 -22.82 -7.35 -18.59
C VAL A 57 -21.76 -6.45 -19.23
N VAL A 58 -21.17 -5.55 -18.42
CA VAL A 58 -20.08 -4.67 -18.82
C VAL A 58 -18.98 -4.73 -17.76
N GLN A 59 -17.74 -4.83 -18.20
CA GLN A 59 -16.56 -4.90 -17.34
C GLN A 59 -15.45 -4.06 -17.95
N GLU A 60 -15.28 -2.84 -17.41
CA GLU A 60 -14.35 -1.86 -17.97
C GLU A 60 -13.39 -1.32 -16.92
N SER A 61 -12.18 -1.02 -17.35
CA SER A 61 -11.18 -0.35 -16.56
C SER A 61 -10.69 0.87 -17.30
N TYR A 62 -11.01 2.03 -16.78
CA TYR A 62 -10.65 3.31 -17.36
C TYR A 62 -9.26 3.76 -16.88
N THR A 63 -8.59 4.52 -17.74
CA THR A 63 -7.34 5.20 -17.40
C THR A 63 -7.63 6.63 -16.97
N MET A 64 -6.68 7.27 -16.30
CA MET A 64 -6.79 8.68 -15.94
C MET A 64 -6.26 9.54 -17.09
N THR A 65 -7.02 10.57 -17.47
CA THR A 65 -6.54 11.63 -18.36
C THR A 65 -6.07 12.80 -17.50
N LEU A 66 -4.77 13.06 -17.48
CA LEU A 66 -4.16 14.12 -16.69
C LEU A 66 -3.57 15.17 -17.62
N ALA A 67 -3.80 16.44 -17.32
CA ALA A 67 -3.20 17.57 -18.04
C ALA A 67 -1.66 17.58 -17.91
N ARG A 68 -1.13 17.11 -16.76
CA ARG A 68 0.29 16.78 -16.60
C ARG A 68 0.42 15.54 -15.73
N LYS A 69 1.58 14.85 -15.83
CA LYS A 69 1.92 13.70 -14.98
C LYS A 69 2.07 14.18 -13.52
N SER A 70 1.00 14.10 -12.73
CA SER A 70 0.96 14.57 -11.34
C SER A 70 1.35 13.51 -10.32
N PHE A 71 1.58 12.26 -10.73
CA PHE A 71 2.08 11.22 -9.85
C PHE A 71 3.12 10.34 -10.53
N LEU A 72 4.00 9.80 -9.69
CA LEU A 72 5.16 9.03 -10.13
C LEU A 72 5.17 7.66 -9.41
N PRO A 73 4.57 6.61 -10.01
CA PRO A 73 4.73 5.25 -9.52
C PRO A 73 6.10 4.70 -9.93
N MET A 74 6.75 3.96 -9.00
CA MET A 74 8.02 3.30 -9.26
C MET A 74 8.17 2.02 -8.44
N ILE A 75 8.99 1.08 -8.93
CA ILE A 75 9.34 -0.15 -8.20
C ILE A 75 10.82 -0.13 -7.89
N VAL A 76 11.15 -0.08 -6.59
CA VAL A 76 12.52 -0.12 -6.08
C VAL A 76 12.83 -1.55 -5.63
N THR A 77 13.87 -2.13 -6.22
CA THR A 77 14.21 -3.55 -6.07
C THR A 77 15.55 -3.78 -5.40
N ARG A 78 16.38 -2.75 -5.32
CA ARG A 78 17.78 -2.81 -4.85
C ARG A 78 18.13 -1.59 -4.02
N GLY A 79 19.04 -1.81 -3.05
CA GLY A 79 19.72 -0.75 -2.35
C GLY A 79 20.73 -0.01 -3.23
N SER A 80 21.37 1.02 -2.67
CA SER A 80 22.52 1.68 -3.31
C SER A 80 23.73 0.75 -3.42
N ASP A 81 23.84 -0.24 -2.55
CA ASP A 81 24.82 -1.32 -2.57
C ASP A 81 24.50 -2.43 -3.61
N GLN A 82 23.48 -2.26 -4.41
CA GLN A 82 22.91 -3.24 -5.34
C GLN A 82 22.33 -4.49 -4.68
N GLY A 83 22.31 -4.59 -3.35
CA GLY A 83 21.65 -5.64 -2.59
C GLY A 83 20.12 -5.61 -2.80
N ALA A 84 19.51 -6.79 -2.92
CA ALA A 84 18.08 -6.90 -3.17
C ALA A 84 17.25 -6.34 -2.01
N ILE A 85 16.20 -5.59 -2.31
CA ILE A 85 15.18 -5.12 -1.36
C ILE A 85 13.99 -6.08 -1.45
N SER A 86 13.67 -6.78 -0.35
CA SER A 86 12.48 -7.62 -0.26
C SER A 86 12.11 -7.95 1.19
N SER A 87 10.81 -7.93 1.49
CA SER A 87 10.25 -8.40 2.76
C SER A 87 9.89 -9.90 2.72
N GLY A 88 10.48 -10.67 1.81
CA GLY A 88 10.32 -12.13 1.76
C GLY A 88 10.84 -12.78 3.05
N PHE A 89 10.12 -13.79 3.55
CA PHE A 89 10.36 -14.39 4.87
C PHE A 89 11.83 -14.79 5.11
N GLN A 90 12.51 -15.29 4.08
CA GLN A 90 13.90 -15.76 4.19
C GLN A 90 14.94 -14.65 4.41
N ILE A 91 14.68 -13.44 3.90
CA ILE A 91 15.67 -12.36 3.89
C ILE A 91 15.19 -11.07 4.57
N ARG A 92 13.95 -11.01 5.01
CA ARG A 92 13.33 -9.78 5.54
C ARG A 92 14.00 -9.19 6.78
N ASN A 93 14.71 -10.05 7.55
CA ASN A 93 15.43 -9.67 8.77
C ASN A 93 16.96 -9.57 8.53
N ASP A 94 17.42 -9.73 7.28
CA ASP A 94 18.84 -9.55 6.94
C ASP A 94 19.22 -8.07 7.20
N PRO A 95 20.27 -7.80 8.00
CA PRO A 95 20.71 -6.44 8.29
C PRO A 95 20.99 -5.58 7.05
N ALA A 96 21.46 -6.18 5.95
CA ALA A 96 21.68 -5.47 4.69
C ALA A 96 20.36 -5.02 4.05
N VAL A 97 19.34 -5.91 4.03
CA VAL A 97 18.00 -5.60 3.52
C VAL A 97 17.34 -4.51 4.37
N VAL A 98 17.42 -4.63 5.70
CA VAL A 98 16.86 -3.66 6.64
C VAL A 98 17.54 -2.29 6.49
N ARG A 99 18.87 -2.26 6.34
CA ARG A 99 19.63 -1.04 6.06
C ARG A 99 19.21 -0.42 4.74
N ASN A 100 19.00 -1.20 3.69
CA ASN A 100 18.58 -0.71 2.39
C ASN A 100 17.17 -0.09 2.42
N TYR A 101 16.23 -0.65 3.19
CA TYR A 101 14.96 0.01 3.47
C TYR A 101 15.13 1.33 4.23
N GLY A 102 16.03 1.36 5.22
CA GLY A 102 16.35 2.58 5.97
C GLY A 102 16.99 3.68 5.11
N ASN A 103 17.91 3.31 4.22
CA ASN A 103 18.50 4.23 3.26
C ASN A 103 17.46 4.79 2.30
N LEU A 104 16.57 3.94 1.78
CA LEU A 104 15.43 4.37 0.96
C LEU A 104 14.58 5.41 1.72
N LEU A 105 14.19 5.12 2.95
CA LEU A 105 13.41 6.04 3.77
C LEU A 105 14.14 7.36 3.98
N THR A 106 15.41 7.32 4.34
CA THR A 106 16.24 8.51 4.61
C THR A 106 16.32 9.41 3.38
N GLU A 107 16.61 8.85 2.21
CA GLU A 107 16.74 9.62 0.98
C GLU A 107 15.40 10.25 0.55
N PHE A 108 14.28 9.51 0.70
CA PHE A 108 12.98 10.09 0.40
C PHE A 108 12.53 11.12 1.44
N CYS A 109 12.83 10.95 2.72
CA CYS A 109 12.57 11.97 3.75
C CYS A 109 13.36 13.25 3.53
N LYS A 110 14.59 13.15 3.03
CA LYS A 110 15.45 14.29 2.67
C LYS A 110 14.95 15.03 1.43
N LEU A 111 14.44 14.30 0.45
CA LEU A 111 14.03 14.82 -0.85
C LEU A 111 12.64 15.43 -0.85
N THR A 112 11.69 14.74 -0.18
CA THR A 112 10.25 15.05 -0.25
C THR A 112 9.91 16.24 0.63
N PRO A 113 9.21 17.25 0.14
CA PRO A 113 8.63 18.29 0.99
C PRO A 113 7.50 17.70 1.87
N ASP A 114 7.25 18.30 3.03
CA ASP A 114 6.13 18.02 3.94
C ASP A 114 5.95 16.53 4.33
N GLY A 115 4.90 15.87 3.85
CA GLY A 115 4.47 14.56 4.34
C GLY A 115 5.03 13.38 3.57
N VAL A 116 5.53 12.37 4.31
CA VAL A 116 5.91 11.04 3.82
C VAL A 116 5.12 9.99 4.58
N VAL A 117 4.52 9.03 3.89
CA VAL A 117 3.77 7.92 4.51
C VAL A 117 4.43 6.61 4.11
N VAL A 118 4.65 5.73 5.08
CA VAL A 118 5.31 4.43 4.86
C VAL A 118 4.40 3.32 5.35
N PHE A 119 4.02 2.42 4.45
CA PHE A 119 3.19 1.26 4.77
C PHE A 119 4.03 -0.01 4.88
N PHE A 120 3.87 -0.71 6.00
CA PHE A 120 4.47 -2.01 6.29
C PHE A 120 3.45 -3.14 6.15
N PRO A 121 3.89 -4.39 5.92
CA PRO A 121 2.97 -5.53 5.80
C PRO A 121 2.23 -5.88 7.10
N SER A 122 2.83 -5.63 8.28
CA SER A 122 2.25 -5.93 9.59
C SER A 122 2.89 -5.09 10.70
N TYR A 123 2.20 -4.94 11.84
CA TYR A 123 2.73 -4.29 13.04
C TYR A 123 4.02 -4.94 13.54
N LEU A 124 4.04 -6.26 13.68
CA LEU A 124 5.23 -6.99 14.14
C LEU A 124 6.46 -6.74 13.25
N TYR A 125 6.27 -6.68 11.93
CA TYR A 125 7.38 -6.40 11.01
C TYR A 125 7.82 -4.95 11.11
N MET A 126 6.88 -4.02 11.20
CA MET A 126 7.16 -2.59 11.40
C MET A 126 7.97 -2.34 12.67
N GLU A 127 7.54 -2.90 13.81
CA GLU A 127 8.22 -2.78 15.10
C GLU A 127 9.64 -3.37 15.04
N SER A 128 9.80 -4.55 14.43
CA SER A 128 11.11 -5.17 14.23
C SER A 128 12.05 -4.30 13.41
N ILE A 129 11.57 -3.73 12.30
CA ILE A 129 12.36 -2.84 11.44
C ILE A 129 12.73 -1.55 12.17
N ILE A 130 11.79 -0.92 12.89
CA ILE A 130 12.02 0.30 13.67
C ILE A 130 13.11 0.05 14.73
N SER A 131 13.03 -1.05 15.46
CA SER A 131 14.05 -1.44 16.44
C SER A 131 15.44 -1.59 15.82
N MET A 132 15.53 -2.26 14.67
CA MET A 132 16.81 -2.40 13.96
C MET A 132 17.33 -1.07 13.43
N TRP A 133 16.44 -0.21 12.87
CA TRP A 133 16.82 1.12 12.42
C TRP A 133 17.31 2.02 13.55
N GLN A 134 16.73 1.90 14.74
CA GLN A 134 17.22 2.60 15.94
C GLN A 134 18.66 2.16 16.28
N GLY A 135 18.91 0.85 16.31
CA GLY A 135 20.25 0.31 16.57
C GLY A 135 21.29 0.67 15.50
N MET A 136 20.86 0.93 14.27
CA MET A 136 21.72 1.35 13.16
C MET A 136 21.91 2.89 13.06
N GLY A 137 21.28 3.71 13.90
CA GLY A 137 21.32 5.19 13.83
C GLY A 137 20.56 5.80 12.63
N ILE A 138 19.73 5.00 11.96
CA ILE A 138 18.96 5.44 10.79
C ILE A 138 17.87 6.42 11.21
N LEU A 139 17.17 6.15 12.32
CA LEU A 139 16.11 7.02 12.80
C LEU A 139 16.64 8.40 13.22
N ASP A 140 17.84 8.48 13.80
CA ASP A 140 18.48 9.74 14.13
C ASP A 140 18.78 10.57 12.86
N THR A 141 19.10 9.87 11.77
CA THR A 141 19.33 10.53 10.47
C THR A 141 18.02 11.01 9.86
N VAL A 142 16.96 10.20 9.89
CA VAL A 142 15.61 10.59 9.42
C VAL A 142 15.08 11.78 10.23
N TRP A 143 15.28 11.78 11.54
CA TRP A 143 14.84 12.85 12.46
C TRP A 143 15.37 14.23 12.08
N LYS A 144 16.55 14.31 11.48
CA LYS A 144 17.12 15.57 10.97
C LYS A 144 16.24 16.22 9.90
N TYR A 145 15.50 15.40 9.13
CA TYR A 145 14.68 15.85 8.00
C TYR A 145 13.19 15.89 8.32
N LYS A 146 12.68 14.89 9.05
CA LYS A 146 11.25 14.68 9.31
C LYS A 146 10.97 14.30 10.76
N LEU A 147 9.85 14.74 11.30
CA LEU A 147 9.32 14.20 12.55
C LEU A 147 8.83 12.77 12.30
N ILE A 148 9.22 11.82 13.14
CA ILE A 148 8.84 10.40 12.98
C ILE A 148 7.64 10.13 13.87
N LEU A 149 6.58 9.60 13.25
CA LEU A 149 5.34 9.20 13.91
C LEU A 149 4.99 7.77 13.52
N VAL A 150 4.38 7.02 14.42
CA VAL A 150 4.10 5.59 14.25
C VAL A 150 2.64 5.30 14.56
N GLU A 151 1.98 4.56 13.67
CA GLU A 151 0.67 3.97 13.94
C GLU A 151 0.80 2.86 14.96
N THR A 152 -0.10 2.83 15.95
CA THR A 152 -0.20 1.76 16.94
C THR A 152 -1.54 1.04 16.81
N PRO A 153 -1.70 -0.18 17.37
CA PRO A 153 -3.00 -0.84 17.46
C PRO A 153 -4.04 -0.03 18.24
N ASP A 154 -3.61 0.90 19.13
CA ASP A 154 -4.49 1.80 19.86
C ASP A 154 -5.01 2.93 18.96
N SER A 155 -6.32 3.20 19.03
CA SER A 155 -6.97 4.22 18.20
C SER A 155 -6.71 5.63 18.67
N GLN A 156 -6.54 5.85 19.98
CA GLN A 156 -6.33 7.17 20.55
C GLN A 156 -4.90 7.63 20.27
N GLU A 157 -3.93 6.75 20.48
CA GLU A 157 -2.52 7.01 20.14
C GLU A 157 -2.35 7.30 18.65
N THR A 158 -2.99 6.52 17.80
CA THR A 158 -2.95 6.72 16.34
C THR A 158 -3.59 8.06 15.94
N SER A 159 -4.70 8.47 16.58
CA SER A 159 -5.33 9.76 16.32
C SER A 159 -4.42 10.93 16.71
N LEU A 160 -3.76 10.84 17.86
CA LEU A 160 -2.78 11.84 18.30
C LEU A 160 -1.57 11.92 17.36
N ALA A 161 -1.07 10.76 16.91
CA ALA A 161 0.02 10.70 15.94
C ALA A 161 -0.37 11.40 14.63
N LEU A 162 -1.59 11.18 14.13
CA LEU A 162 -2.12 11.83 12.92
C LEU A 162 -2.29 13.34 13.07
N GLU A 163 -2.76 13.82 14.21
CA GLU A 163 -2.89 15.25 14.51
C GLU A 163 -1.50 15.91 14.53
N THR A 164 -0.55 15.27 15.21
CA THR A 164 0.84 15.73 15.27
C THR A 164 1.49 15.72 13.89
N TYR A 165 1.21 14.69 13.07
CA TYR A 165 1.67 14.59 11.67
C TYR A 165 1.19 15.79 10.84
N ARG A 166 -0.11 16.07 10.89
CA ARG A 166 -0.70 17.21 10.16
C ARG A 166 -0.11 18.54 10.63
N THR A 167 0.01 18.71 11.91
CA THR A 167 0.61 19.92 12.51
C THR A 167 2.06 20.11 12.04
N ALA A 168 2.88 19.05 12.03
CA ALA A 168 4.26 19.12 11.57
C ALA A 168 4.35 19.46 10.07
N CYS A 169 3.46 18.91 9.24
CA CYS A 169 3.39 19.23 7.82
C CYS A 169 2.96 20.69 7.59
N ASN A 170 1.91 21.16 8.28
CA ASN A 170 1.40 22.53 8.16
C ASN A 170 2.43 23.60 8.57
N ASN A 171 3.32 23.27 9.51
CA ASN A 171 4.36 24.19 9.98
C ASN A 171 5.68 24.06 9.22
N GLY A 172 5.74 23.32 8.12
CA GLY A 172 6.92 23.18 7.27
C GLY A 172 8.05 22.33 7.89
N ARG A 173 7.86 21.75 9.10
CA ARG A 173 8.81 20.79 9.69
C ARG A 173 8.80 19.51 8.86
N GLY A 174 7.64 19.12 8.36
CA GLY A 174 7.39 17.87 7.70
C GLY A 174 7.48 16.66 8.63
N ALA A 175 6.79 15.61 8.26
CA ALA A 175 6.77 14.39 9.04
C ALA A 175 6.81 13.14 8.16
N VAL A 176 7.24 12.01 8.76
CA VAL A 176 7.06 10.68 8.22
C VAL A 176 6.15 9.90 9.16
N LEU A 177 5.10 9.29 8.60
CA LEU A 177 4.20 8.41 9.31
C LEU A 177 4.49 6.96 8.90
N LEU A 178 4.88 6.15 9.88
CA LEU A 178 5.10 4.71 9.72
C LEU A 178 3.80 4.01 10.11
N CYS A 179 3.19 3.29 9.19
CA CYS A 179 1.88 2.66 9.38
C CYS A 179 1.78 1.30 8.68
N VAL A 180 0.67 0.60 8.86
CA VAL A 180 0.47 -0.76 8.37
C VAL A 180 -0.53 -0.77 7.21
N ALA A 181 -0.21 -1.48 6.13
CA ALA A 181 -1.03 -1.54 4.91
C ALA A 181 -2.45 -2.10 5.14
N ARG A 182 -2.65 -2.82 6.25
CA ARG A 182 -3.95 -3.35 6.71
C ARG A 182 -4.35 -2.77 8.07
N GLY A 183 -3.76 -1.64 8.41
CA GLY A 183 -4.04 -0.90 9.64
C GLY A 183 -5.17 0.12 9.45
N LYS A 184 -5.52 0.78 10.54
CA LYS A 184 -6.60 1.79 10.59
C LYS A 184 -6.33 2.98 9.68
N VAL A 185 -5.07 3.38 9.57
CA VAL A 185 -4.62 4.52 8.76
C VAL A 185 -4.85 4.22 7.28
N SER A 186 -4.53 3.00 6.82
CA SER A 186 -4.68 2.63 5.42
C SER A 186 -6.14 2.57 4.94
N GLU A 187 -7.10 2.33 5.84
CA GLU A 187 -8.50 2.14 5.49
C GLU A 187 -9.35 3.41 5.64
N GLY A 188 -8.98 4.33 6.54
CA GLY A 188 -9.82 5.46 6.92
C GLY A 188 -9.24 6.86 6.72
N ILE A 189 -7.96 7.00 6.36
CA ILE A 189 -7.26 8.29 6.31
C ILE A 189 -6.82 8.62 4.90
N ASP A 190 -7.11 9.83 4.45
CA ASP A 190 -6.60 10.39 3.22
C ASP A 190 -5.43 11.34 3.51
N PHE A 191 -4.42 11.28 2.64
CA PHE A 191 -3.24 12.13 2.69
C PHE A 191 -3.24 13.07 1.49
N ASP A 192 -4.26 13.92 1.44
CA ASP A 192 -4.42 14.94 0.41
C ASP A 192 -3.35 16.06 0.52
N HIS A 193 -3.20 16.82 -0.55
CA HIS A 193 -2.29 17.96 -0.64
C HIS A 193 -0.85 17.63 -0.19
N HIS A 194 -0.31 18.43 0.72
CA HIS A 194 1.07 18.28 1.22
C HIS A 194 1.26 17.18 2.25
N TYR A 195 0.17 16.54 2.72
CA TYR A 195 0.27 15.44 3.67
C TYR A 195 0.76 14.12 3.03
N GLY A 196 0.61 13.94 1.73
CA GLY A 196 0.95 12.69 1.03
C GLY A 196 1.89 12.87 -0.15
N ARG A 197 2.93 13.69 -0.05
CA ARG A 197 3.87 13.92 -1.17
C ARG A 197 4.66 12.70 -1.58
N THR A 198 4.89 11.77 -0.67
CA THR A 198 5.49 10.46 -0.99
C THR A 198 4.81 9.37 -0.16
N VAL A 199 4.42 8.29 -0.82
CA VAL A 199 4.00 7.06 -0.16
C VAL A 199 4.95 5.94 -0.55
N ILE A 200 5.47 5.24 0.47
CA ILE A 200 6.37 4.09 0.32
C ILE A 200 5.66 2.86 0.84
N ASN A 201 5.50 1.84 0.01
CA ASN A 201 4.99 0.55 0.43
C ASN A 201 6.17 -0.43 0.60
N ILE A 202 6.55 -0.70 1.84
CA ILE A 202 7.64 -1.64 2.19
C ILE A 202 7.10 -3.05 2.12
N GLY A 203 7.60 -3.81 1.14
CA GLY A 203 7.19 -5.21 0.96
C GLY A 203 5.80 -5.38 0.34
N VAL A 204 5.47 -6.60 0.02
CA VAL A 204 4.15 -6.98 -0.50
C VAL A 204 3.23 -7.32 0.68
N PRO A 205 2.07 -6.62 0.86
CA PRO A 205 1.22 -6.75 2.04
C PRO A 205 0.33 -8.01 1.96
N PHE A 206 0.96 -9.20 1.96
CA PHE A 206 0.24 -10.46 2.06
C PHE A 206 -0.46 -10.61 3.40
N GLN A 207 -1.60 -11.30 3.40
CA GLN A 207 -2.24 -11.73 4.63
C GLN A 207 -1.38 -12.77 5.35
N TYR A 208 -1.55 -12.85 6.68
CA TYR A 208 -0.90 -13.87 7.48
C TYR A 208 -1.46 -15.26 7.13
N THR A 209 -0.67 -16.05 6.40
CA THR A 209 -1.11 -17.33 5.82
C THR A 209 -1.36 -18.44 6.86
N GLU A 210 -0.85 -18.27 8.08
CA GLU A 210 -1.10 -19.24 9.17
C GLU A 210 -2.44 -19.00 9.89
N SER A 211 -3.18 -17.94 9.55
CA SER A 211 -4.50 -17.68 10.09
C SER A 211 -5.47 -18.81 9.72
N ARG A 212 -6.09 -19.44 10.73
CA ARG A 212 -7.09 -20.51 10.54
C ARG A 212 -8.29 -20.04 9.70
N ILE A 213 -8.74 -18.82 9.94
CA ILE A 213 -9.86 -18.21 9.18
C ILE A 213 -9.46 -18.03 7.71
N LEU A 214 -8.24 -17.56 7.45
CA LEU A 214 -7.76 -17.41 6.08
C LEU A 214 -7.61 -18.77 5.39
N LYS A 215 -7.04 -19.78 6.06
CA LYS A 215 -6.92 -21.15 5.53
C LYS A 215 -8.30 -21.72 5.14
N ALA A 216 -9.29 -21.61 6.01
CA ALA A 216 -10.65 -22.04 5.72
C ALA A 216 -11.27 -21.28 4.53
N ARG A 217 -11.03 -19.95 4.44
CA ARG A 217 -11.49 -19.14 3.28
C ARG A 217 -10.80 -19.56 1.98
N LEU A 218 -9.50 -19.81 1.99
CA LEU A 218 -8.76 -20.24 0.80
C LEU A 218 -9.23 -21.61 0.31
N GLU A 219 -9.48 -22.53 1.24
CA GLU A 219 -10.05 -23.86 0.94
C GLU A 219 -11.44 -23.71 0.32
N PHE A 220 -12.33 -22.93 0.93
CA PHE A 220 -13.65 -22.65 0.39
C PHE A 220 -13.61 -22.05 -1.01
N LEU A 221 -12.75 -21.03 -1.25
CA LEU A 221 -12.59 -20.40 -2.56
C LEU A 221 -12.08 -21.39 -3.62
N ARG A 222 -11.17 -22.28 -3.23
CA ARG A 222 -10.63 -23.31 -4.11
C ARG A 222 -11.70 -24.33 -4.50
N GLU A 223 -12.48 -24.82 -3.53
CA GLU A 223 -13.49 -25.87 -3.74
C GLU A 223 -14.73 -25.35 -4.46
N THR A 224 -15.24 -24.21 -4.04
CA THR A 224 -16.49 -23.64 -4.56
C THR A 224 -16.30 -22.87 -5.86
N TYR A 225 -15.28 -22.00 -5.92
CA TYR A 225 -15.10 -21.06 -7.03
C TYR A 225 -13.91 -21.39 -7.94
N ARG A 226 -13.18 -22.47 -7.64
CA ARG A 226 -11.98 -22.89 -8.39
C ARG A 226 -10.91 -21.80 -8.45
N ILE A 227 -10.84 -20.94 -7.42
CA ILE A 227 -9.82 -19.90 -7.28
C ILE A 227 -8.62 -20.49 -6.54
N ARG A 228 -7.44 -20.45 -7.18
CA ARG A 228 -6.20 -20.94 -6.54
C ARG A 228 -5.77 -19.99 -5.42
N GLU A 229 -5.24 -20.55 -4.35
CA GLU A 229 -4.79 -19.80 -3.17
C GLU A 229 -3.83 -18.67 -3.51
N ASN A 230 -2.80 -18.96 -4.31
CA ASN A 230 -1.83 -17.94 -4.74
C ASN A 230 -2.44 -16.80 -5.58
N ASP A 231 -3.47 -17.10 -6.38
CA ASP A 231 -4.15 -16.08 -7.19
C ASP A 231 -4.93 -15.14 -6.27
N PHE A 232 -5.67 -15.69 -5.30
CA PHE A 232 -6.38 -14.89 -4.30
C PHE A 232 -5.44 -14.05 -3.45
N LEU A 233 -4.39 -14.67 -2.88
CA LEU A 233 -3.42 -13.96 -2.03
C LEU A 233 -2.70 -12.85 -2.79
N SER A 234 -2.34 -13.09 -4.05
CA SER A 234 -1.71 -12.07 -4.90
C SER A 234 -2.67 -10.93 -5.22
N PHE A 235 -3.90 -11.26 -5.64
CA PHE A 235 -4.96 -10.30 -5.89
C PHE A 235 -5.18 -9.39 -4.67
N ASP A 236 -5.39 -9.98 -3.51
CA ASP A 236 -5.66 -9.26 -2.27
C ASP A 236 -4.47 -8.36 -1.86
N ALA A 237 -3.24 -8.86 -1.92
CA ALA A 237 -2.05 -8.08 -1.62
C ALA A 237 -1.84 -6.90 -2.57
N MET A 238 -2.04 -7.09 -3.88
CA MET A 238 -1.89 -6.02 -4.88
C MET A 238 -2.99 -4.97 -4.76
N ARG A 239 -4.22 -5.37 -4.43
CA ARG A 239 -5.33 -4.47 -4.13
C ARG A 239 -4.99 -3.56 -2.93
N HIS A 240 -4.49 -4.13 -1.83
CA HIS A 240 -4.08 -3.35 -0.65
C HIS A 240 -2.89 -2.42 -0.96
N ALA A 241 -1.89 -2.89 -1.69
CA ALA A 241 -0.78 -2.03 -2.12
C ALA A 241 -1.28 -0.83 -2.95
N ALA A 242 -2.18 -1.07 -3.91
CA ALA A 242 -2.77 -0.01 -4.72
C ALA A 242 -3.64 0.96 -3.88
N GLN A 243 -4.37 0.46 -2.89
CA GLN A 243 -5.14 1.31 -1.95
C GLN A 243 -4.22 2.22 -1.14
N CYS A 244 -3.11 1.68 -0.59
CA CYS A 244 -2.13 2.48 0.14
C CYS A 244 -1.54 3.59 -0.74
N LEU A 245 -1.11 3.25 -1.95
CA LEU A 245 -0.52 4.22 -2.88
C LEU A 245 -1.55 5.26 -3.36
N GLY A 246 -2.80 4.85 -3.59
CA GLY A 246 -3.87 5.73 -4.04
C GLY A 246 -4.32 6.79 -3.02
N ARG A 247 -3.85 6.71 -1.76
CA ARG A 247 -4.12 7.73 -0.73
C ARG A 247 -3.47 9.09 -1.00
N VAL A 248 -2.48 9.14 -1.89
CA VAL A 248 -1.76 10.36 -2.28
C VAL A 248 -2.58 11.29 -3.17
N LEU A 249 -3.49 10.72 -3.98
CA LEU A 249 -4.22 11.47 -5.00
C LEU A 249 -5.70 11.57 -4.62
N ARG A 250 -6.14 12.77 -4.26
CA ARG A 250 -7.53 13.07 -3.92
C ARG A 250 -8.10 14.23 -4.73
N GLY A 251 -7.32 15.30 -4.89
CA GLY A 251 -7.66 16.46 -5.67
C GLY A 251 -6.97 16.48 -7.04
N LYS A 252 -7.51 17.27 -7.98
CA LYS A 252 -6.92 17.45 -9.31
C LYS A 252 -5.55 18.14 -9.27
N ASP A 253 -5.27 18.87 -8.21
CA ASP A 253 -4.02 19.63 -8.01
C ASP A 253 -3.01 18.85 -7.15
N ASP A 254 -3.38 17.65 -6.69
CA ASP A 254 -2.48 16.80 -5.92
C ASP A 254 -1.37 16.23 -6.80
N TYR A 255 -0.19 16.13 -6.22
CA TYR A 255 0.93 15.41 -6.82
C TYR A 255 1.66 14.60 -5.76
N GLY A 256 2.28 13.50 -6.19
CA GLY A 256 3.02 12.67 -5.26
C GLY A 256 3.77 11.50 -5.90
N ILE A 257 4.64 10.93 -5.11
CA ILE A 257 5.49 9.80 -5.47
C ILE A 257 4.95 8.53 -4.82
N MET A 258 4.87 7.46 -5.59
CA MET A 258 4.35 6.15 -5.17
C MET A 258 5.44 5.10 -5.32
N VAL A 259 6.01 4.64 -4.19
CA VAL A 259 7.14 3.71 -4.19
C VAL A 259 6.68 2.32 -3.76
N LEU A 260 6.86 1.34 -4.63
CA LEU A 260 6.70 -0.09 -4.34
C LEU A 260 8.09 -0.68 -4.03
N ALA A 261 8.44 -0.78 -2.75
CA ALA A 261 9.77 -1.16 -2.30
C ALA A 261 9.84 -2.67 -2.01
N ASP A 262 9.85 -3.48 -3.04
CA ASP A 262 10.13 -4.93 -2.99
C ASP A 262 10.27 -5.49 -4.41
N ARG A 263 11.33 -6.30 -4.64
CA ARG A 263 11.57 -6.94 -5.94
C ARG A 263 10.43 -7.83 -6.42
N ARG A 264 9.59 -8.34 -5.52
CA ARG A 264 8.46 -9.21 -5.87
C ARG A 264 7.35 -8.49 -6.63
N PHE A 265 7.29 -7.16 -6.56
CA PHE A 265 6.35 -6.36 -7.36
C PHE A 265 6.61 -6.43 -8.86
N LEU A 266 7.86 -6.72 -9.29
CA LEU A 266 8.18 -6.90 -10.72
C LEU A 266 7.28 -7.93 -11.39
N LYS A 267 7.12 -9.09 -10.76
CA LYS A 267 6.29 -10.19 -11.29
C LYS A 267 4.78 -9.93 -11.17
N LYS A 268 4.38 -8.92 -10.40
CA LYS A 268 2.98 -8.61 -10.09
C LYS A 268 2.51 -7.28 -10.69
N ARG A 269 3.35 -6.61 -11.47
CA ARG A 269 3.07 -5.31 -12.10
C ARG A 269 1.73 -5.28 -12.84
N ASN A 270 1.43 -6.33 -13.59
CA ASN A 270 0.19 -6.44 -14.37
C ASN A 270 -1.09 -6.60 -13.52
N GLN A 271 -0.95 -6.80 -12.20
CA GLN A 271 -2.08 -6.86 -11.26
C GLN A 271 -2.39 -5.49 -10.62
N LEU A 272 -1.56 -4.48 -10.87
CA LEU A 272 -1.86 -3.10 -10.48
C LEU A 272 -3.03 -2.56 -11.30
N PRO A 273 -3.79 -1.56 -10.80
CA PRO A 273 -4.81 -0.86 -11.59
C PRO A 273 -4.25 -0.25 -12.87
N LYS A 274 -5.02 -0.25 -13.96
CA LYS A 274 -4.57 0.27 -15.27
C LYS A 274 -4.10 1.72 -15.21
N TRP A 275 -4.80 2.56 -14.42
CA TRP A 275 -4.39 3.96 -14.23
C TRP A 275 -2.99 4.11 -13.65
N MET A 276 -2.55 3.19 -12.80
CA MET A 276 -1.19 3.18 -12.24
C MET A 276 -0.19 2.61 -13.24
N GLN A 277 -0.55 1.51 -13.93
CA GLN A 277 0.30 0.88 -14.94
C GLN A 277 0.65 1.85 -16.09
N GLN A 278 -0.29 2.69 -16.50
CA GLN A 278 -0.12 3.70 -17.55
C GLN A 278 1.07 4.64 -17.28
N TYR A 279 1.30 4.97 -16.00
CA TYR A 279 2.36 5.89 -15.57
C TYR A 279 3.60 5.20 -15.02
N LEU A 280 3.65 3.86 -15.06
CA LEU A 280 4.77 3.04 -14.63
C LEU A 280 5.49 2.42 -15.84
N PRO A 281 6.37 3.19 -16.52
CA PRO A 281 7.13 2.67 -17.66
C PRO A 281 8.11 1.57 -17.21
N GLU A 282 8.58 0.77 -18.14
CA GLU A 282 9.54 -0.32 -17.88
C GLU A 282 10.82 0.18 -17.20
N SER A 283 11.29 1.38 -17.58
CA SER A 283 12.46 2.04 -16.99
C SER A 283 12.35 2.25 -15.48
N ASP A 284 11.12 2.38 -14.96
CA ASP A 284 10.86 2.75 -13.57
C ASP A 284 10.45 1.52 -12.72
N THR A 285 10.63 0.30 -13.24
CA THR A 285 10.20 -0.94 -12.57
C THR A 285 11.29 -1.72 -11.86
N ASN A 286 12.56 -1.42 -12.10
CA ASN A 286 13.69 -2.17 -11.52
C ASN A 286 14.79 -1.23 -11.04
N LEU A 287 14.44 -0.33 -10.12
CA LEU A 287 15.33 0.75 -9.69
C LEU A 287 16.17 0.37 -8.48
N SER A 288 17.38 0.93 -8.42
CA SER A 288 18.10 1.09 -7.16
C SER A 288 17.59 2.32 -6.41
N VAL A 289 17.92 2.45 -5.12
CA VAL A 289 17.60 3.64 -4.31
C VAL A 289 18.09 4.90 -4.98
N ASP A 290 19.31 4.91 -5.52
CA ASP A 290 19.90 6.08 -6.17
C ASP A 290 19.17 6.49 -7.44
N GLN A 291 18.81 5.51 -8.27
CA GLN A 291 18.03 5.74 -9.48
C GLN A 291 16.64 6.30 -9.14
N ALA A 292 15.98 5.69 -8.17
CA ALA A 292 14.67 6.13 -7.69
C ALA A 292 14.71 7.56 -7.17
N THR A 293 15.72 7.91 -6.37
CA THR A 293 15.93 9.24 -5.83
C THR A 293 16.18 10.27 -6.94
N ALA A 294 16.99 9.93 -7.94
CA ALA A 294 17.26 10.81 -9.08
C ALA A 294 15.99 11.13 -9.90
N ILE A 295 15.17 10.09 -10.20
CA ILE A 295 13.88 10.25 -10.90
C ILE A 295 12.90 11.08 -10.06
N ALA A 296 12.79 10.78 -8.77
CA ALA A 296 11.94 11.49 -7.83
C ALA A 296 12.30 12.98 -7.73
N LYS A 297 13.60 13.30 -7.66
CA LYS A 297 14.11 14.67 -7.64
C LYS A 297 13.74 15.46 -8.90
N LYS A 298 13.84 14.83 -10.07
CA LYS A 298 13.40 15.44 -11.33
C LYS A 298 11.91 15.74 -11.30
N PHE A 299 11.09 14.76 -10.92
CA PHE A 299 9.63 14.89 -10.81
C PHE A 299 9.24 16.03 -9.87
N LEU A 300 9.80 16.10 -8.67
CA LEU A 300 9.47 17.16 -7.70
C LEU A 300 9.85 18.56 -8.22
N ARG A 301 10.94 18.69 -8.97
CA ARG A 301 11.29 19.95 -9.65
C ARG A 301 10.26 20.33 -10.71
N GLU A 302 9.79 19.38 -11.49
CA GLU A 302 8.72 19.61 -12.47
C GLU A 302 7.41 20.04 -11.79
N MET A 303 7.09 19.44 -10.63
CA MET A 303 5.90 19.81 -9.87
C MET A 303 6.00 21.18 -9.19
N SER A 304 7.21 21.68 -8.89
CA SER A 304 7.40 23.00 -8.29
C SER A 304 7.15 24.17 -9.26
N VAL A 305 7.08 23.89 -10.56
CA VAL A 305 6.75 24.88 -11.59
C VAL A 305 5.26 24.98 -11.75
N ALA A 306 4.73 26.22 -11.72
CA ALA A 306 3.30 26.46 -11.92
C ALA A 306 2.83 25.92 -13.28
N PHE A 307 1.67 25.25 -13.28
CA PHE A 307 1.06 24.76 -14.51
C PHE A 307 0.47 25.94 -15.31
N PRO A 308 0.73 26.06 -16.63
CA PRO A 308 0.20 27.15 -17.44
C PRO A 308 -1.33 27.20 -17.40
N LYS A 309 -1.90 28.36 -17.02
CA LYS A 309 -3.36 28.53 -16.87
C LYS A 309 -4.17 28.25 -18.15
N GLY A 310 -3.58 28.33 -19.34
CA GLY A 310 -4.26 28.10 -20.62
C GLY A 310 -4.47 26.63 -21.00
N MET A 311 -3.94 25.66 -20.22
CA MET A 311 -4.16 24.21 -20.45
C MET A 311 -5.20 23.61 -19.48
N GLN A 312 -5.77 24.38 -18.57
CA GLN A 312 -6.75 23.90 -17.59
C GLN A 312 -8.18 23.79 -18.17
N ASP A 313 -8.47 24.49 -19.27
CA ASP A 313 -9.83 24.62 -19.82
C ASP A 313 -10.14 23.64 -20.97
N GLY A 314 -9.27 22.66 -21.21
CA GLY A 314 -9.34 21.72 -22.34
C GLY A 314 -9.70 20.28 -21.98
N ILE A 315 -10.32 20.00 -20.79
CA ILE A 315 -10.77 18.63 -20.42
C ILE A 315 -12.23 18.67 -20.00
#